data_77484033bf4d48300ac356897565179a
#
_entry.id   77484033bf4d48300ac356897565179a
#
_cell.length_a   1.000
_cell.length_b   1.000
_cell.length_c   1.000
_cell.angle_alpha   90.00
_cell.angle_beta   90.00
_cell.angle_gamma   90.00
#
_symmetry.space_group_name_H-M   'P 1'
#
loop_
_entity.id
_entity.type
_entity.pdbx_description
1 polymer ?
#
loop_
_entity_poly.entity_id
_entity_poly.type
_entity_poly.pdbx_seq_one_letter_code
_entity_poly.pdbx_strand_id
1 'polypeptide(L)'
;NTIRIFMGTQIGCAQCHDHPFDRWTQQEFYELAAMTFGARMRMRPADYGAKKNRNRELINSTTKVKDKGVPQGAINRMINANTVAVIGDPKVRLKYPHDYYGENAEPGELVKPNFLFTSNRDPDPKRLRDSFAEWLTSKDNPRFSKTIANRLWKQAFGRGLIEPADDIRDDTVAENPELLDFLVRELHRSNFDLRYLRRVIYNTEVYQRQALNETVEPYEEYHFPGPLLRRMTA
;
A
#
# COMPACT_ATOMS: atom_id res chain seq x y z
N ASN A 1 2.30 1.90 -8.04
CA ASN A 1 2.31 2.70 -6.78
C ASN A 1 1.91 1.88 -5.54
N THR A 2 0.92 0.93 -5.63
CA THR A 2 0.44 0.15 -4.47
C THR A 2 1.58 -0.63 -3.80
N ILE A 3 2.40 -1.32 -4.56
CA ILE A 3 3.52 -2.12 -4.04
C ILE A 3 4.54 -1.21 -3.31
N ARG A 4 4.92 -0.09 -3.91
CA ARG A 4 5.81 0.88 -3.29
C ARG A 4 5.25 1.43 -1.97
N ILE A 5 3.95 1.74 -1.95
CA ILE A 5 3.30 2.29 -0.74
C ILE A 5 3.18 1.24 0.37
N PHE A 6 2.72 0.03 0.05
CA PHE A 6 2.40 -0.97 1.08
C PHE A 6 3.54 -1.95 1.39
N MET A 7 4.46 -2.13 0.46
CA MET A 7 5.56 -3.09 0.61
C MET A 7 6.96 -2.44 0.57
N GLY A 8 7.03 -1.12 0.38
CA GLY A 8 8.30 -0.42 0.27
C GLY A 8 9.18 -0.89 -0.89
N THR A 9 8.61 -1.56 -1.90
CA THR A 9 9.34 -2.21 -2.97
C THR A 9 9.13 -1.50 -4.30
N GLN A 10 10.19 -1.21 -5.02
CA GLN A 10 10.16 -0.56 -6.31
C GLN A 10 10.26 -1.59 -7.44
N ILE A 11 9.12 -1.93 -8.05
CA ILE A 11 9.08 -2.85 -9.19
C ILE A 11 8.78 -2.15 -10.52
N GLY A 12 8.75 -0.82 -10.52
CA GLY A 12 8.30 -0.05 -11.69
C GLY A 12 9.17 -0.22 -12.93
N CYS A 13 10.49 -0.39 -12.76
CA CYS A 13 11.42 -0.64 -13.86
C CYS A 13 11.13 -1.96 -14.57
N ALA A 14 10.63 -2.95 -13.82
CA ALA A 14 10.29 -4.26 -14.35
C ALA A 14 9.08 -4.26 -15.32
N GLN A 15 8.45 -3.12 -15.53
CA GLN A 15 7.43 -2.97 -16.58
C GLN A 15 8.01 -3.09 -18.00
N CYS A 16 9.22 -2.58 -18.22
CA CYS A 16 9.83 -2.51 -19.56
C CYS A 16 11.00 -3.48 -19.74
N HIS A 17 11.71 -3.82 -18.67
CA HIS A 17 12.87 -4.72 -18.67
C HIS A 17 13.05 -5.26 -17.25
N ASP A 18 13.82 -6.33 -17.07
CA ASP A 18 14.16 -6.81 -15.75
C ASP A 18 14.82 -5.72 -14.92
N HIS A 19 14.50 -5.69 -13.62
CA HIS A 19 14.93 -4.60 -12.75
C HIS A 19 16.47 -4.55 -12.66
N PRO A 20 17.12 -3.39 -12.97
CA PRO A 20 18.58 -3.33 -13.11
C PRO A 20 19.34 -3.48 -11.78
N PHE A 21 18.67 -3.29 -10.65
CA PHE A 21 19.29 -3.28 -9.31
C PHE A 21 18.56 -4.17 -8.30
N ASP A 22 17.55 -4.94 -8.73
CA ASP A 22 16.79 -5.85 -7.87
C ASP A 22 16.37 -7.06 -8.71
N ARG A 23 15.90 -8.12 -8.08
CA ARG A 23 15.59 -9.41 -8.70
C ARG A 23 14.33 -9.45 -9.58
N TRP A 24 13.54 -8.37 -9.60
CA TRP A 24 12.23 -8.35 -10.24
C TRP A 24 12.34 -8.47 -11.76
N THR A 25 11.67 -9.48 -12.31
CA THR A 25 11.60 -9.71 -13.75
C THR A 25 10.38 -8.99 -14.35
N GLN A 26 10.43 -8.77 -15.68
CA GLN A 26 9.29 -8.25 -16.43
C GLN A 26 8.06 -9.16 -16.28
N GLN A 27 8.28 -10.47 -16.25
CA GLN A 27 7.23 -11.46 -15.99
C GLN A 27 6.52 -11.21 -14.65
N GLU A 28 7.27 -11.16 -13.55
CA GLU A 28 6.72 -10.94 -12.21
C GLU A 28 5.91 -9.65 -12.10
N PHE A 29 6.37 -8.59 -12.79
CA PHE A 29 5.61 -7.34 -12.86
C PHE A 29 4.24 -7.55 -13.52
N TYR A 30 4.17 -8.21 -14.67
CA TYR A 30 2.90 -8.43 -15.38
C TYR A 30 2.00 -9.43 -14.66
N GLU A 31 2.54 -10.50 -14.10
CA GLU A 31 1.80 -11.47 -13.28
C GLU A 31 1.10 -10.78 -12.09
N LEU A 32 1.83 -9.91 -11.38
CA LEU A 32 1.26 -9.12 -10.30
C LEU A 32 0.24 -8.08 -10.80
N ALA A 33 0.54 -7.38 -11.90
CA ALA A 33 -0.36 -6.40 -12.49
C ALA A 33 -1.71 -7.04 -12.91
N ALA A 34 -1.68 -8.29 -13.36
CA ALA A 34 -2.86 -9.05 -13.73
C ALA A 34 -3.84 -9.28 -12.58
N MET A 35 -3.36 -9.26 -11.32
CA MET A 35 -4.22 -9.37 -10.12
C MET A 35 -5.25 -8.24 -10.01
N THR A 36 -4.91 -7.06 -10.51
CA THR A 36 -5.75 -5.85 -10.35
C THR A 36 -6.18 -5.23 -11.68
N PHE A 37 -5.74 -5.77 -12.81
CA PHE A 37 -5.99 -5.20 -14.15
C PHE A 37 -7.47 -5.06 -14.48
N GLY A 38 -8.31 -6.02 -14.07
CA GLY A 38 -9.76 -5.98 -14.22
C GLY A 38 -10.51 -5.11 -13.21
N ALA A 39 -9.79 -4.41 -12.31
CA ALA A 39 -10.43 -3.58 -11.31
C ALA A 39 -11.04 -2.31 -11.93
N ARG A 40 -12.33 -2.10 -11.73
CA ARG A 40 -13.07 -0.95 -12.24
C ARG A 40 -13.92 -0.31 -11.15
N MET A 41 -14.05 0.99 -11.22
CA MET A 41 -15.01 1.71 -10.39
C MET A 41 -16.41 1.54 -10.99
N ARG A 42 -17.24 0.77 -10.32
CA ARG A 42 -18.65 0.58 -10.72
C ARG A 42 -19.57 0.67 -9.49
N MET A 43 -20.78 1.07 -9.75
CA MET A 43 -21.86 0.95 -8.77
C MET A 43 -22.37 -0.50 -8.80
N ARG A 44 -22.44 -1.15 -7.64
CA ARG A 44 -23.01 -2.50 -7.56
C ARG A 44 -24.52 -2.43 -7.82
N PRO A 45 -25.07 -3.32 -8.66
CA PRO A 45 -26.53 -3.38 -8.89
C PRO A 45 -27.34 -3.51 -7.59
N ALA A 46 -26.86 -4.28 -6.62
CA ALA A 46 -27.49 -4.43 -5.30
C ALA A 46 -27.57 -3.10 -4.50
N ASP A 47 -26.67 -2.16 -4.80
CA ASP A 47 -26.62 -0.86 -4.11
C ASP A 47 -27.56 0.17 -4.75
N TYR A 48 -28.18 -0.13 -5.87
CA TYR A 48 -29.08 0.81 -6.58
C TYR A 48 -30.29 1.21 -5.75
N GLY A 49 -30.92 0.26 -5.06
CA GLY A 49 -32.05 0.52 -4.15
C GLY A 49 -31.61 1.25 -2.88
N ALA A 50 -30.53 0.75 -2.26
CA ALA A 50 -29.92 1.38 -1.09
C ALA A 50 -29.39 2.80 -1.42
N LYS A 51 -28.86 2.99 -2.64
CA LYS A 51 -28.45 4.31 -3.15
C LYS A 51 -29.62 5.28 -3.20
N LYS A 52 -30.80 4.88 -3.68
CA LYS A 52 -31.97 5.75 -3.76
C LYS A 52 -32.38 6.29 -2.39
N ASN A 53 -32.32 5.45 -1.36
CA ASN A 53 -32.66 5.86 0.00
C ASN A 53 -31.55 6.68 0.66
N ARG A 54 -30.29 6.24 0.54
CA ARG A 54 -29.13 6.99 1.08
C ARG A 54 -28.92 8.32 0.37
N ASN A 55 -29.17 8.39 -0.94
CA ASN A 55 -29.12 9.64 -1.68
C ASN A 55 -30.28 10.58 -1.29
N ARG A 56 -31.45 10.05 -0.92
CA ARG A 56 -32.55 10.90 -0.44
C ARG A 56 -32.17 11.57 0.89
N GLU A 57 -31.55 10.83 1.82
CA GLU A 57 -31.05 11.40 3.08
C GLU A 57 -29.89 12.38 2.84
N LEU A 58 -28.94 12.02 1.97
CA LEU A 58 -27.82 12.89 1.57
C LEU A 58 -28.33 14.14 0.84
N ILE A 59 -29.26 14.01 -0.09
CA ILE A 59 -29.88 15.13 -0.81
C ILE A 59 -30.65 16.02 0.16
N ASN A 60 -31.39 15.46 1.09
CA ASN A 60 -32.10 16.24 2.13
C ASN A 60 -31.14 16.96 3.08
N SER A 61 -30.00 16.30 3.44
CA SER A 61 -28.95 16.96 4.24
C SER A 61 -28.18 18.01 3.43
N THR A 62 -27.98 17.80 2.12
CA THR A 62 -27.29 18.72 1.22
C THR A 62 -28.18 19.84 0.70
N THR A 63 -29.52 19.71 0.75
CA THR A 63 -30.43 20.85 0.49
C THR A 63 -30.18 21.94 1.50
N LYS A 64 -29.95 21.60 2.78
CA LYS A 64 -29.50 22.55 3.82
C LYS A 64 -28.10 23.14 3.57
N VAL A 65 -27.25 22.46 2.76
CA VAL A 65 -25.91 22.92 2.37
C VAL A 65 -25.93 23.71 1.07
N LYS A 66 -26.93 23.46 0.19
CA LYS A 66 -27.15 24.23 -1.03
C LYS A 66 -27.49 25.70 -0.70
N ASP A 67 -28.23 25.93 0.36
CA ASP A 67 -28.53 27.28 0.88
C ASP A 67 -27.26 27.99 1.38
N LYS A 68 -26.14 27.29 1.53
CA LYS A 68 -24.79 27.81 1.89
C LYS A 68 -23.85 28.01 0.70
N GLY A 69 -24.35 27.94 -0.54
CA GLY A 69 -23.57 28.25 -1.75
C GLY A 69 -22.60 27.13 -2.20
N VAL A 70 -22.80 25.89 -1.75
CA VAL A 70 -21.96 24.78 -2.20
C VAL A 70 -22.29 24.40 -3.64
N PRO A 71 -21.30 24.36 -4.58
CA PRO A 71 -21.55 24.03 -5.97
C PRO A 71 -22.13 22.62 -6.15
N GLN A 72 -23.12 22.48 -7.04
CA GLN A 72 -23.76 21.18 -7.33
C GLN A 72 -22.75 20.08 -7.73
N GLY A 73 -21.67 20.46 -8.41
CA GLY A 73 -20.59 19.53 -8.76
C GLY A 73 -19.83 18.93 -7.56
N ALA A 74 -19.72 19.68 -6.44
CA ALA A 74 -19.14 19.16 -5.21
C ALA A 74 -20.11 18.17 -4.52
N ILE A 75 -21.39 18.48 -4.52
CA ILE A 75 -22.45 17.58 -4.00
C ILE A 75 -22.46 16.28 -4.78
N ASN A 76 -22.42 16.32 -6.11
CA ASN A 76 -22.40 15.14 -6.95
C ASN A 76 -21.11 14.29 -6.74
N ARG A 77 -19.96 14.92 -6.51
CA ARG A 77 -18.71 14.21 -6.16
C ARG A 77 -18.84 13.48 -4.82
N MET A 78 -19.39 14.12 -3.79
CA MET A 78 -19.62 13.49 -2.49
C MET A 78 -20.58 12.29 -2.59
N ILE A 79 -21.68 12.44 -3.36
CA ILE A 79 -22.65 11.36 -3.59
C ILE A 79 -21.97 10.19 -4.32
N ASN A 80 -21.18 10.45 -5.37
CA ASN A 80 -20.49 9.43 -6.13
C ASN A 80 -19.40 8.74 -5.29
N ALA A 81 -18.62 9.46 -4.51
CA ALA A 81 -17.60 8.89 -3.64
C ALA A 81 -18.17 7.87 -2.62
N ASN A 82 -19.40 8.10 -2.14
CA ASN A 82 -20.05 7.20 -1.18
C ASN A 82 -20.84 6.05 -1.83
N THR A 83 -21.00 6.05 -3.15
CA THR A 83 -21.85 5.07 -3.86
C THR A 83 -21.10 4.21 -4.86
N VAL A 84 -19.83 4.51 -5.13
CA VAL A 84 -19.00 3.75 -6.08
C VAL A 84 -18.17 2.72 -5.33
N ALA A 85 -18.25 1.48 -5.77
CA ALA A 85 -17.38 0.42 -5.30
C ALA A 85 -16.36 0.06 -6.40
N VAL A 86 -15.14 -0.27 -5.99
CA VAL A 86 -14.18 -0.90 -6.89
C VAL A 86 -14.51 -2.38 -6.95
N ILE A 87 -14.83 -2.87 -8.13
CA ILE A 87 -15.11 -4.30 -8.38
C ILE A 87 -14.10 -4.85 -9.38
N GLY A 88 -13.71 -6.12 -9.19
CA GLY A 88 -12.95 -6.86 -10.18
C GLY A 88 -13.89 -7.39 -11.28
N ASP A 89 -13.48 -7.24 -12.52
CA ASP A 89 -14.16 -7.86 -13.66
C ASP A 89 -13.33 -9.07 -14.12
N PRO A 90 -13.74 -10.32 -13.84
CA PRO A 90 -12.96 -11.51 -14.17
C PRO A 90 -12.86 -11.77 -15.67
N LYS A 91 -13.67 -11.07 -16.48
CA LYS A 91 -13.62 -11.15 -17.96
C LYS A 91 -12.50 -10.28 -18.55
N VAL A 92 -12.03 -9.29 -17.81
CA VAL A 92 -10.96 -8.39 -18.24
C VAL A 92 -9.63 -8.97 -17.81
N ARG A 93 -8.88 -9.48 -18.77
CA ARG A 93 -7.59 -10.14 -18.56
C ARG A 93 -6.45 -9.30 -19.15
N LEU A 94 -5.33 -9.27 -18.46
CA LEU A 94 -4.09 -8.66 -18.96
C LEU A 94 -3.44 -9.59 -19.98
N LYS A 95 -2.85 -8.99 -21.01
CA LYS A 95 -1.99 -9.66 -21.97
C LYS A 95 -0.59 -9.08 -21.89
N TYR A 96 0.42 -9.91 -22.19
CA TYR A 96 1.78 -9.42 -22.34
C TYR A 96 1.85 -8.38 -23.47
N PRO A 97 2.63 -7.30 -23.29
CA PRO A 97 2.75 -6.26 -24.31
C PRO A 97 3.51 -6.77 -25.53
N HIS A 98 3.50 -5.98 -26.60
CA HIS A 98 4.15 -6.33 -27.87
C HIS A 98 5.69 -6.36 -27.77
N ASP A 99 6.25 -5.68 -26.81
CA ASP A 99 7.68 -5.58 -26.48
C ASP A 99 8.09 -6.47 -25.31
N TYR A 100 7.26 -7.44 -24.95
CA TYR A 100 7.62 -8.45 -23.96
C TYR A 100 8.72 -9.36 -24.51
N TYR A 101 9.79 -9.57 -23.71
CA TYR A 101 10.96 -10.36 -24.12
C TYR A 101 11.27 -11.55 -23.21
N GLY A 102 10.43 -11.82 -22.20
CA GLY A 102 10.60 -12.99 -21.34
C GLY A 102 10.46 -14.30 -22.12
N GLU A 103 11.29 -15.29 -21.79
CA GLU A 103 11.35 -16.57 -22.53
C GLU A 103 10.14 -17.50 -22.31
N ASN A 104 9.28 -17.18 -21.36
CA ASN A 104 8.22 -18.06 -20.86
C ASN A 104 6.81 -17.72 -21.36
N ALA A 105 6.66 -16.73 -22.21
CA ALA A 105 5.40 -16.38 -22.87
C ALA A 105 5.65 -15.51 -24.11
N GLU A 106 4.71 -15.54 -25.03
CA GLU A 106 4.77 -14.72 -26.25
C GLU A 106 4.02 -13.40 -26.06
N PRO A 107 4.44 -12.31 -26.76
CA PRO A 107 3.67 -11.08 -26.84
C PRO A 107 2.21 -11.32 -27.22
N GLY A 108 1.28 -10.75 -26.46
CA GLY A 108 -0.16 -10.92 -26.71
C GLY A 108 -0.81 -12.12 -26.02
N GLU A 109 -0.04 -13.03 -25.43
CA GLU A 109 -0.57 -14.10 -24.59
C GLU A 109 -1.21 -13.55 -23.32
N LEU A 110 -2.14 -14.34 -22.75
CA LEU A 110 -2.79 -13.98 -21.49
C LEU A 110 -1.83 -14.18 -20.31
N VAL A 111 -1.67 -13.13 -19.53
CA VAL A 111 -0.88 -13.19 -18.31
C VAL A 111 -1.59 -14.05 -17.26
N LYS A 112 -0.87 -15.01 -16.68
CA LYS A 112 -1.33 -15.78 -15.52
C LYS A 112 -1.07 -14.95 -14.26
N PRO A 113 -2.12 -14.56 -13.50
CA PRO A 113 -1.91 -13.81 -12.25
C PRO A 113 -1.10 -14.60 -11.24
N ASN A 114 -0.16 -13.94 -10.56
CA ASN A 114 0.67 -14.56 -9.53
C ASN A 114 1.08 -13.54 -8.47
N PHE A 115 1.55 -14.03 -7.31
CA PHE A 115 2.10 -13.22 -6.23
C PHE A 115 3.62 -13.07 -6.38
N LEU A 116 4.18 -11.96 -5.86
CA LEU A 116 5.63 -11.67 -5.98
C LEU A 116 6.50 -12.58 -5.12
N PHE A 117 6.03 -13.00 -3.95
CA PHE A 117 6.76 -13.88 -3.05
C PHE A 117 6.12 -15.24 -3.05
N THR A 118 6.91 -16.27 -2.76
CA THR A 118 6.39 -17.62 -2.61
C THR A 118 5.20 -17.60 -1.66
N SER A 119 4.05 -17.97 -2.17
CA SER A 119 2.82 -18.08 -1.43
C SER A 119 2.36 -19.53 -1.46
N ASN A 120 1.89 -20.04 -0.33
CA ASN A 120 1.26 -21.35 -0.26
C ASN A 120 -0.17 -21.34 -0.85
N ARG A 121 -0.57 -20.24 -1.47
CA ARG A 121 -1.91 -20.06 -2.04
C ARG A 121 -1.82 -19.56 -3.46
N ASP A 122 -2.59 -20.16 -4.35
CA ASP A 122 -2.80 -19.64 -5.69
C ASP A 122 -3.88 -18.54 -5.64
N PRO A 123 -3.77 -17.52 -6.52
CA PRO A 123 -4.82 -16.52 -6.66
C PRO A 123 -6.15 -17.14 -7.10
N ASP A 124 -7.26 -16.80 -6.46
CA ASP A 124 -8.59 -17.20 -6.91
C ASP A 124 -8.93 -16.43 -8.21
N PRO A 125 -9.05 -17.13 -9.36
CA PRO A 125 -9.28 -16.50 -10.66
C PRO A 125 -10.61 -15.75 -10.76
N LYS A 126 -11.57 -16.03 -9.86
CA LYS A 126 -12.85 -15.33 -9.79
C LYS A 126 -12.80 -14.09 -8.92
N ARG A 127 -11.79 -13.98 -8.03
CA ARG A 127 -11.65 -12.95 -7.02
C ARG A 127 -10.22 -12.38 -6.95
N LEU A 128 -9.59 -12.16 -8.08
CA LEU A 128 -8.17 -11.76 -8.18
C LEU A 128 -7.83 -10.54 -7.30
N ARG A 129 -8.66 -9.50 -7.33
CA ARG A 129 -8.42 -8.30 -6.52
C ARG A 129 -8.50 -8.59 -5.02
N ASP A 130 -9.45 -9.42 -4.60
CA ASP A 130 -9.61 -9.77 -3.19
C ASP A 130 -8.45 -10.66 -2.74
N SER A 131 -8.05 -11.64 -3.58
CA SER A 131 -6.84 -12.46 -3.36
C SER A 131 -5.58 -11.59 -3.26
N PHE A 132 -5.45 -10.56 -4.11
CA PHE A 132 -4.36 -9.59 -4.03
C PHE A 132 -4.37 -8.84 -2.70
N ALA A 133 -5.54 -8.35 -2.26
CA ALA A 133 -5.65 -7.62 -1.00
C ALA A 133 -5.34 -8.52 0.21
N GLU A 134 -5.86 -9.75 0.21
CA GLU A 134 -5.60 -10.74 1.25
C GLU A 134 -4.11 -11.09 1.34
N TRP A 135 -3.46 -11.34 0.19
CA TRP A 135 -2.02 -11.58 0.14
C TRP A 135 -1.20 -10.38 0.58
N LEU A 136 -1.53 -9.19 0.06
CA LEU A 136 -0.79 -7.95 0.36
C LEU A 136 -0.76 -7.66 1.86
N THR A 137 -1.88 -7.87 2.55
CA THR A 137 -2.04 -7.57 3.98
C THR A 137 -1.85 -8.78 4.89
N SER A 138 -1.40 -9.91 4.35
CA SER A 138 -1.13 -11.12 5.12
C SER A 138 0.04 -10.90 6.09
N LYS A 139 0.00 -11.58 7.24
CA LYS A 139 1.13 -11.69 8.16
C LYS A 139 2.31 -12.43 7.53
N ASP A 140 2.04 -13.31 6.57
CA ASP A 140 3.05 -14.07 5.84
C ASP A 140 3.75 -13.25 4.74
N ASN A 141 3.22 -12.05 4.42
CA ASN A 141 3.87 -11.17 3.48
C ASN A 141 5.11 -10.53 4.13
N PRO A 142 6.33 -10.82 3.64
CA PRO A 142 7.57 -10.44 4.32
C PRO A 142 7.81 -8.92 4.31
N ARG A 143 7.14 -8.17 3.42
CA ARG A 143 7.37 -6.74 3.22
C ARG A 143 6.34 -5.85 3.88
N PHE A 144 5.06 -6.25 3.88
CA PHE A 144 3.96 -5.41 4.36
C PHE A 144 4.16 -4.94 5.80
N SER A 145 4.35 -5.88 6.72
CA SER A 145 4.50 -5.56 8.14
C SER A 145 5.76 -4.76 8.44
N LYS A 146 6.90 -5.09 7.78
CA LYS A 146 8.16 -4.34 7.88
C LYS A 146 7.97 -2.90 7.40
N THR A 147 7.35 -2.71 6.25
CA THR A 147 7.09 -1.38 5.69
C THR A 147 6.21 -0.52 6.61
N ILE A 148 5.14 -1.09 7.16
CA ILE A 148 4.25 -0.37 8.09
C ILE A 148 4.99 0.00 9.38
N ALA A 149 5.70 -0.95 10.00
CA ALA A 149 6.47 -0.73 11.21
C ALA A 149 7.54 0.37 10.99
N ASN A 150 8.31 0.25 9.91
CA ASN A 150 9.34 1.22 9.55
C ASN A 150 8.78 2.63 9.31
N ARG A 151 7.64 2.74 8.65
CA ARG A 151 7.00 4.05 8.41
C ARG A 151 6.43 4.68 9.67
N LEU A 152 5.89 3.89 10.60
CA LEU A 152 5.44 4.41 11.89
C LEU A 152 6.62 4.87 12.75
N TRP A 153 7.73 4.13 12.71
CA TRP A 153 8.98 4.56 13.34
C TRP A 153 9.49 5.87 12.72
N LYS A 154 9.59 5.92 11.37
CA LYS A 154 9.97 7.15 10.65
C LYS A 154 9.06 8.33 10.98
N GLN A 155 7.76 8.08 11.12
CA GLN A 155 6.82 9.12 11.52
C GLN A 155 7.10 9.64 12.93
N ALA A 156 7.57 8.82 13.84
CA ALA A 156 7.92 9.22 15.20
C ALA A 156 9.28 9.94 15.27
N PHE A 157 10.29 9.38 14.66
CA PHE A 157 11.69 9.81 14.83
C PHE A 157 12.22 10.72 13.71
N GLY A 158 11.51 10.86 12.58
CA GLY A 158 11.96 11.59 11.40
C GLY A 158 12.79 10.76 10.42
N ARG A 159 13.38 9.66 10.86
CA ARG A 159 14.15 8.69 10.07
C ARG A 159 13.63 7.28 10.30
N GLY A 160 13.60 6.44 9.28
CA GLY A 160 13.24 5.03 9.37
C GLY A 160 14.40 4.17 9.89
N LEU A 161 14.08 2.98 10.34
CA LEU A 161 15.07 1.92 10.59
C LEU A 161 15.64 1.35 9.27
N ILE A 162 14.91 1.55 8.19
CA ILE A 162 15.31 1.32 6.81
C ILE A 162 15.11 2.62 6.05
N GLU A 163 16.15 3.10 5.37
CA GLU A 163 16.08 4.22 4.44
C GLU A 163 16.72 3.83 3.09
N PRO A 164 16.14 4.21 1.97
CA PRO A 164 14.83 4.87 1.82
C PRO A 164 13.67 3.93 2.22
N ALA A 165 12.66 4.47 2.92
CA ALA A 165 11.55 3.68 3.46
C ALA A 165 10.64 3.03 2.38
N ASP A 166 10.85 3.35 1.13
CA ASP A 166 10.10 2.86 -0.04
C ASP A 166 11.00 2.15 -1.09
N ASP A 167 12.23 1.76 -0.68
CA ASP A 167 13.16 0.95 -1.49
C ASP A 167 13.76 -0.18 -0.63
N ILE A 168 12.89 -1.04 -0.14
CA ILE A 168 13.29 -2.22 0.62
C ILE A 168 13.58 -3.36 -0.37
N ARG A 169 14.80 -3.88 -0.36
CA ARG A 169 15.28 -4.99 -1.18
C ARG A 169 15.51 -6.25 -0.34
N ASP A 170 15.85 -7.36 -0.96
CA ASP A 170 16.11 -8.60 -0.24
C ASP A 170 17.39 -8.54 0.60
N ASP A 171 18.35 -7.76 0.18
CA ASP A 171 19.62 -7.50 0.87
C ASP A 171 19.58 -6.32 1.85
N THR A 172 18.43 -5.62 1.95
CA THR A 172 18.29 -4.47 2.85
C THR A 172 18.36 -4.89 4.31
N VAL A 173 19.33 -4.37 5.01
CA VAL A 173 19.50 -4.53 6.45
C VAL A 173 19.00 -3.26 7.17
N ALA A 174 18.19 -3.42 8.19
CA ALA A 174 17.74 -2.30 9.02
C ALA A 174 18.88 -1.82 9.92
N GLU A 175 18.90 -0.54 10.29
CA GLU A 175 19.82 0.05 11.29
C GLU A 175 19.79 -0.71 12.63
N ASN A 176 18.61 -1.19 13.00
CA ASN A 176 18.43 -2.08 14.13
C ASN A 176 17.43 -3.18 13.76
N PRO A 177 17.93 -4.34 13.28
CA PRO A 177 17.07 -5.44 12.85
C PRO A 177 16.21 -6.01 13.98
N GLU A 178 16.76 -6.13 15.19
CA GLU A 178 16.04 -6.67 16.35
C GLU A 178 14.86 -5.78 16.75
N LEU A 179 15.04 -4.47 16.69
CA LEU A 179 13.98 -3.50 16.96
C LEU A 179 12.89 -3.56 15.89
N LEU A 180 13.28 -3.64 14.62
CA LEU A 180 12.30 -3.76 13.54
C LEU A 180 11.48 -5.04 13.68
N ASP A 181 12.13 -6.15 13.97
CA ASP A 181 11.46 -7.43 14.20
C ASP A 181 10.55 -7.41 15.45
N PHE A 182 10.96 -6.70 16.50
CA PHE A 182 10.09 -6.46 17.65
C PHE A 182 8.83 -5.70 17.25
N LEU A 183 8.95 -4.59 16.51
CA LEU A 183 7.81 -3.79 16.06
C LEU A 183 6.88 -4.59 15.15
N VAL A 184 7.42 -5.44 14.28
CA VAL A 184 6.65 -6.36 13.43
C VAL A 184 5.88 -7.38 14.28
N ARG A 185 6.52 -7.99 15.28
CA ARG A 185 5.84 -8.93 16.20
C ARG A 185 4.70 -8.25 16.95
N GLU A 186 4.91 -7.03 17.45
CA GLU A 186 3.87 -6.26 18.15
C GLU A 186 2.72 -5.90 17.24
N LEU A 187 3.01 -5.55 15.96
CA LEU A 187 1.98 -5.31 14.95
C LEU A 187 1.13 -6.56 14.69
N HIS A 188 1.77 -7.73 14.57
CA HIS A 188 1.08 -9.01 14.39
C HIS A 188 0.27 -9.41 15.63
N ARG A 189 0.82 -9.20 16.85
CA ARG A 189 0.15 -9.50 18.11
C ARG A 189 -1.10 -8.67 18.32
N SER A 190 -1.05 -7.41 17.95
CA SER A 190 -2.18 -6.47 18.02
C SER A 190 -3.16 -6.59 16.86
N ASN A 191 -2.99 -7.57 15.97
CA ASN A 191 -3.78 -7.72 14.74
C ASN A 191 -3.85 -6.43 13.90
N PHE A 192 -2.68 -5.82 13.66
CA PHE A 192 -2.50 -4.58 12.89
C PHE A 192 -3.18 -3.34 13.51
N ASP A 193 -3.29 -3.28 14.84
CA ASP A 193 -3.70 -2.05 15.52
C ASP A 193 -2.57 -1.01 15.48
N LEU A 194 -2.66 -0.08 14.53
CA LEU A 194 -1.67 0.99 14.36
C LEU A 194 -1.68 1.99 15.51
N ARG A 195 -2.78 2.12 16.25
CA ARG A 195 -2.84 3.00 17.43
C ARG A 195 -2.05 2.39 18.58
N TYR A 196 -2.19 1.08 18.76
CA TYR A 196 -1.40 0.34 19.72
C TYR A 196 0.11 0.46 19.42
N LEU A 197 0.51 0.20 18.16
CA LEU A 197 1.93 0.28 17.80
C LEU A 197 2.50 1.69 17.97
N ARG A 198 1.75 2.74 17.60
CA ARG A 198 2.17 4.13 17.87
C ARG A 198 2.34 4.38 19.37
N ARG A 199 1.44 3.87 20.22
CA ARG A 199 1.57 3.99 21.67
C ARG A 199 2.83 3.29 22.17
N VAL A 200 3.16 2.11 21.66
CA VAL A 200 4.42 1.42 21.98
C VAL A 200 5.62 2.29 21.63
N ILE A 201 5.67 2.83 20.41
CA ILE A 201 6.77 3.67 19.93
C ILE A 201 6.90 4.95 20.78
N TYR A 202 5.81 5.67 21.01
CA TYR A 202 5.83 6.95 21.73
C TYR A 202 6.11 6.81 23.23
N ASN A 203 5.94 5.62 23.82
CA ASN A 203 6.31 5.35 25.20
C ASN A 203 7.72 4.79 25.37
N THR A 204 8.51 4.68 24.30
CA THR A 204 9.92 4.28 24.43
C THR A 204 10.73 5.40 25.11
N GLU A 205 11.71 5.02 25.92
CA GLU A 205 12.61 6.00 26.57
C GLU A 205 13.32 6.89 25.54
N VAL A 206 13.70 6.30 24.37
CA VAL A 206 14.37 7.04 23.32
C VAL A 206 13.46 8.12 22.69
N TYR A 207 12.15 7.88 22.59
CA TYR A 207 11.21 8.90 22.10
C TYR A 207 10.99 10.02 23.12
N GLN A 208 11.10 9.72 24.42
CA GLN A 208 10.95 10.70 25.51
C GLN A 208 12.17 11.61 25.70
N ARG A 209 13.27 11.35 24.98
CA ARG A 209 14.45 12.21 25.01
C ARG A 209 14.22 13.53 24.28
N GLN A 210 15.10 14.49 24.54
CA GLN A 210 15.10 15.78 23.84
C GLN A 210 15.22 15.56 22.33
N ALA A 211 14.42 16.29 21.55
CA ALA A 211 14.52 16.28 20.12
C ALA A 211 15.82 16.94 19.64
N LEU A 212 16.45 16.34 18.63
CA LEU A 212 17.75 16.72 18.11
C LEU A 212 17.60 17.61 16.89
N ASN A 213 18.35 18.70 16.84
CA ASN A 213 18.42 19.59 15.67
C ASN A 213 19.63 19.19 14.82
N GLU A 214 19.58 18.00 14.25
CA GLU A 214 20.63 17.43 13.42
C GLU A 214 20.11 17.14 12.02
N THR A 215 20.99 17.24 11.04
CA THR A 215 20.76 16.74 9.69
C THR A 215 21.55 15.44 9.56
N VAL A 216 20.83 14.36 9.28
CA VAL A 216 21.44 13.02 9.09
C VAL A 216 21.35 12.67 7.62
N GLU A 217 22.50 12.36 7.02
CA GLU A 217 22.56 11.97 5.62
C GLU A 217 21.87 10.62 5.39
N PRO A 218 21.29 10.37 4.21
CA PRO A 218 20.46 9.17 3.94
C PRO A 218 21.14 7.84 4.22
N TYR A 219 22.45 7.75 4.06
CA TYR A 219 23.27 6.52 4.16
C TYR A 219 24.22 6.52 5.35
N GLU A 220 24.10 7.51 6.24
CA GLU A 220 24.88 7.56 7.47
C GLU A 220 24.29 6.63 8.51
N GLU A 221 25.15 5.89 9.23
CA GLU A 221 24.75 5.05 10.36
C GLU A 221 24.16 5.93 11.47
N TYR A 222 22.97 5.54 11.98
CA TYR A 222 22.24 6.35 12.93
C TYR A 222 21.67 5.54 14.08
N HIS A 223 22.15 5.79 15.28
CA HIS A 223 21.79 5.03 16.49
C HIS A 223 20.56 5.56 17.25
N PHE A 224 19.80 6.47 16.66
CA PHE A 224 18.58 7.03 17.26
C PHE A 224 18.77 7.56 18.69
N PRO A 225 19.65 8.56 18.92
CA PRO A 225 19.85 9.13 20.27
C PRO A 225 18.60 9.86 20.79
N GLY A 226 17.68 10.26 19.90
CA GLY A 226 16.39 10.89 20.16
C GLY A 226 15.62 11.15 18.88
N PRO A 227 14.40 11.70 18.95
CA PRO A 227 13.65 12.09 17.77
C PRO A 227 14.29 13.32 17.09
N LEU A 228 14.25 13.37 15.75
CA LEU A 228 14.71 14.54 15.00
C LEU A 228 13.67 15.65 15.01
N LEU A 229 14.13 16.90 15.16
CA LEU A 229 13.30 18.10 14.99
C LEU A 229 12.81 18.19 13.54
N ARG A 230 11.53 18.42 13.37
CA ARG A 230 10.92 18.62 12.06
C ARG A 230 9.76 19.59 12.14
N ARG A 231 9.43 20.20 11.01
CA ARG A 231 8.25 21.05 10.92
C ARG A 231 7.00 20.23 11.14
N MET A 232 6.08 20.74 11.94
CA MET A 232 4.74 20.18 12.03
C MET A 232 4.04 20.33 10.68
N THR A 233 3.37 19.27 10.26
CA THR A 233 2.42 19.35 9.14
C THR A 233 1.14 19.99 9.62
N ALA A 234 0.58 20.88 8.81
CA ALA A 234 -0.71 21.51 9.09
C ALA A 234 -1.86 20.50 9.02
#